data_7746aac37df4de2b7da56a37376d2b2a
#
_entry.id   7746aac37df4de2b7da56a37376d2b2a
#
_cell.length_a   1.000
_cell.length_b   1.000
_cell.length_c   1.000
_cell.angle_alpha   90.00
_cell.angle_beta   90.00
_cell.angle_gamma   90.00
#
_symmetry.space_group_name_H-M   'P 1'
#
loop_
_entity.id
_entity.type
_entity.pdbx_description
1 polymer ?
#
loop_
_entity_poly.entity_id
_entity_poly.type
_entity_poly.pdbx_seq_one_letter_code
_entity_poly.pdbx_strand_id
1 'polypeptide(L)'
;MKERIEVLLSAEQIDRRMAELADELYQEFGDEQVELVCALKGAVVTIVDLAKKMKMPVTMNFMSVSSYGNSTESSGNINIKMDLDADITGKNVLIVEDIIDTGRTLKELLISRNPKKLKLVTLLDKPDRRVVDIKADYTGFTIPDAFVVGYGLDYAQKYRNLPYVGVLHFGE
;
A
#
# COMPACT_ATOMS: atom_id res chain seq x y z
N MET A 1 -3.15 -18.08 -23.57
CA MET A 1 -4.08 -16.95 -23.50
C MET A 1 -3.33 -15.66 -23.75
N LYS A 2 -3.91 -14.83 -24.58
CA LYS A 2 -3.32 -13.52 -24.86
C LYS A 2 -3.73 -12.53 -23.79
N GLU A 3 -2.75 -11.92 -23.11
CA GLU A 3 -2.97 -10.91 -22.10
C GLU A 3 -3.03 -9.52 -22.75
N ARG A 4 -3.97 -8.69 -22.31
CA ARG A 4 -4.10 -7.31 -22.77
C ARG A 4 -4.27 -6.41 -21.57
N ILE A 5 -3.56 -5.29 -21.53
CA ILE A 5 -3.63 -4.32 -20.45
C ILE A 5 -4.28 -3.05 -20.96
N GLU A 6 -5.33 -2.62 -20.27
CA GLU A 6 -6.02 -1.36 -20.53
C GLU A 6 -5.69 -0.39 -19.41
N VAL A 7 -5.15 0.78 -19.76
CA VAL A 7 -4.77 1.78 -18.75
C VAL A 7 -6.00 2.27 -17.99
N LEU A 8 -5.98 2.12 -16.68
CA LEU A 8 -7.00 2.63 -15.77
C LEU A 8 -6.58 3.97 -15.18
N LEU A 9 -5.34 4.06 -14.71
CA LEU A 9 -4.76 5.28 -14.14
C LEU A 9 -3.41 5.51 -14.83
N SER A 10 -3.25 6.67 -15.45
CA SER A 10 -2.00 7.01 -16.12
C SER A 10 -0.90 7.35 -15.12
N ALA A 11 0.36 7.27 -15.57
CA ALA A 11 1.50 7.67 -14.76
C ALA A 11 1.38 9.12 -14.26
N GLU A 12 0.85 10.00 -15.11
CA GLU A 12 0.65 11.41 -14.79
C GLU A 12 -0.43 11.62 -13.74
N GLN A 13 -1.53 10.87 -13.82
CA GLN A 13 -2.58 10.91 -12.80
C GLN A 13 -2.06 10.46 -11.45
N ILE A 14 -1.27 9.37 -11.44
CA ILE A 14 -0.68 8.83 -10.20
C ILE A 14 0.30 9.85 -9.61
N ASP A 15 1.18 10.41 -10.41
CA ASP A 15 2.17 11.39 -9.95
C ASP A 15 1.49 12.61 -9.30
N ARG A 16 0.45 13.12 -9.93
CA ARG A 16 -0.33 14.25 -9.41
C ARG A 16 -0.98 13.91 -8.07
N ARG A 17 -1.60 12.72 -7.99
CA ARG A 17 -2.27 12.30 -6.75
C ARG A 17 -1.27 12.08 -5.63
N MET A 18 -0.09 11.54 -5.93
CA MET A 18 0.98 11.36 -4.94
C MET A 18 1.43 12.71 -4.35
N ALA A 19 1.52 13.75 -5.18
CA ALA A 19 1.84 15.09 -4.70
C ALA A 19 0.76 15.63 -3.75
N GLU A 20 -0.52 15.43 -4.09
CA GLU A 20 -1.63 15.81 -3.23
C GLU A 20 -1.60 15.08 -1.89
N LEU A 21 -1.34 13.76 -1.92
CA LEU A 21 -1.22 12.95 -0.70
C LEU A 21 -0.06 13.43 0.17
N ALA A 22 1.07 13.78 -0.44
CA ALA A 22 2.21 14.32 0.31
C ALA A 22 1.84 15.61 1.04
N ASP A 23 1.05 16.48 0.41
CA ASP A 23 0.57 17.71 1.04
C ASP A 23 -0.40 17.42 2.20
N GLU A 24 -1.31 16.47 2.02
CA GLU A 24 -2.24 16.03 3.07
C GLU A 24 -1.47 15.47 4.26
N LEU A 25 -0.43 14.67 4.01
CA LEU A 25 0.40 14.08 5.05
C LEU A 25 1.23 15.14 5.78
N TYR A 26 1.64 16.20 5.10
CA TYR A 26 2.30 17.32 5.76
C TYR A 26 1.36 18.03 6.75
N GLN A 27 0.08 18.14 6.43
CA GLN A 27 -0.92 18.67 7.37
C GLN A 27 -1.05 17.78 8.60
N GLU A 28 -0.90 16.47 8.45
CA GLU A 28 -1.02 15.51 9.55
C GLU A 28 0.21 15.51 10.47
N PHE A 29 1.40 15.45 9.88
CA PHE A 29 2.64 15.21 10.63
C PHE A 29 3.50 16.48 10.83
N GLY A 30 3.30 17.51 10.01
CA GLY A 30 4.15 18.70 10.05
C GLY A 30 5.61 18.36 9.72
N ASP A 31 6.52 18.97 10.47
CA ASP A 31 7.96 18.78 10.27
C ASP A 31 8.53 17.60 11.08
N GLU A 32 7.70 16.86 11.79
CA GLU A 32 8.15 15.70 12.56
C GLU A 32 8.57 14.56 11.66
N GLN A 33 9.58 13.82 12.10
CA GLN A 33 10.04 12.63 11.38
C GLN A 33 8.96 11.56 11.33
N VAL A 34 8.81 10.89 10.19
CA VAL A 34 7.84 9.81 9.99
C VAL A 34 8.57 8.54 9.54
N GLU A 35 8.25 7.43 10.20
CA GLU A 35 8.68 6.11 9.80
C GLU A 35 7.66 5.56 8.80
N LEU A 36 8.04 5.44 7.52
CA LEU A 36 7.20 4.79 6.52
C LEU A 36 7.42 3.29 6.59
N VAL A 37 6.34 2.52 6.55
CA VAL A 37 6.40 1.06 6.60
C VAL A 37 5.54 0.48 5.48
N CYS A 38 6.09 -0.45 4.72
CA CYS A 38 5.29 -1.22 3.76
C CYS A 38 5.66 -2.69 3.77
N ALA A 39 4.73 -3.51 3.31
CA ALA A 39 4.98 -4.92 3.04
C ALA A 39 5.47 -5.10 1.60
N LEU A 40 6.52 -5.89 1.44
CA LEU A 40 7.05 -6.28 0.14
C LEU A 40 6.05 -7.24 -0.54
N LYS A 41 5.91 -7.29 -1.87
CA LYS A 41 6.67 -6.46 -2.83
C LYS A 41 5.82 -5.31 -3.39
N GLY A 42 4.47 -5.49 -3.39
CA GLY A 42 3.53 -4.65 -4.15
C GLY A 42 3.60 -3.16 -3.84
N ALA A 43 3.83 -2.79 -2.59
CA ALA A 43 3.84 -1.40 -2.16
C ALA A 43 5.19 -0.68 -2.36
N VAL A 44 6.22 -1.38 -2.88
CA VAL A 44 7.56 -0.80 -3.02
C VAL A 44 7.58 0.43 -3.91
N VAL A 45 6.88 0.39 -5.04
CA VAL A 45 6.84 1.54 -5.96
C VAL A 45 6.12 2.72 -5.30
N THR A 46 5.00 2.46 -4.64
CA THR A 46 4.21 3.48 -3.96
C THR A 46 5.01 4.18 -2.86
N ILE A 47 5.67 3.41 -1.99
CA ILE A 47 6.41 4.00 -0.85
C ILE A 47 7.59 4.87 -1.34
N VAL A 48 8.30 4.43 -2.37
CA VAL A 48 9.44 5.17 -2.90
C VAL A 48 8.97 6.49 -3.51
N ASP A 49 7.94 6.45 -4.35
CA ASP A 49 7.46 7.67 -5.01
C ASP A 49 6.82 8.65 -4.01
N LEU A 50 6.09 8.13 -3.03
CA LEU A 50 5.52 8.98 -1.98
C LEU A 50 6.62 9.63 -1.13
N ALA A 51 7.61 8.85 -0.69
CA ALA A 51 8.72 9.34 0.13
C ALA A 51 9.46 10.50 -0.52
N LYS A 52 9.69 10.42 -1.83
CA LYS A 52 10.36 11.47 -2.60
C LYS A 52 9.60 12.80 -2.60
N LYS A 53 8.30 12.77 -2.40
CA LYS A 53 7.44 13.96 -2.42
C LYS A 53 7.14 14.49 -1.02
N MET A 54 7.39 13.72 0.03
CA MET A 54 7.13 14.13 1.41
C MET A 54 8.14 15.19 1.86
N LYS A 55 7.65 16.19 2.60
CA LYS A 55 8.41 17.40 2.96
C LYS A 55 9.13 17.29 4.29
N MET A 56 8.72 16.33 5.15
CA MET A 56 9.38 16.09 6.42
C MET A 56 10.44 14.99 6.29
N PRO A 57 11.33 14.83 7.29
CA PRO A 57 12.26 13.71 7.29
C PRO A 57 11.50 12.37 7.36
N VAL A 58 11.86 11.44 6.49
CA VAL A 58 11.23 10.11 6.46
C VAL A 58 12.30 9.03 6.44
N THR A 59 11.96 7.89 7.02
CA THR A 59 12.70 6.64 6.84
C THR A 59 11.81 5.66 6.08
N MET A 60 12.39 4.77 5.31
CA MET A 60 11.65 3.73 4.62
C MET A 60 11.97 2.39 5.25
N ASN A 61 10.94 1.69 5.70
CA ASN A 61 11.07 0.41 6.39
C ASN A 61 10.22 -0.64 5.68
N PHE A 62 10.75 -1.84 5.56
CA PHE A 62 10.13 -2.90 4.79
C PHE A 62 9.92 -4.13 5.64
N MET A 63 8.77 -4.77 5.44
CA MET A 63 8.45 -6.05 6.05
C MET A 63 8.11 -7.04 4.96
N SER A 64 8.30 -8.33 5.25
CA SER A 64 7.76 -9.39 4.42
C SER A 64 6.83 -10.22 5.29
N VAL A 65 5.58 -10.30 4.89
CA VAL A 65 4.54 -11.01 5.64
C VAL A 65 3.78 -11.94 4.69
N SER A 66 3.24 -13.02 5.24
CA SER A 66 2.35 -13.91 4.52
C SER A 66 1.19 -14.29 5.42
N SER A 67 0.03 -14.56 4.83
CA SER A 67 -1.09 -15.12 5.57
C SER A 67 -0.86 -16.61 5.80
N TYR A 68 -1.29 -17.10 6.97
CA TYR A 68 -1.23 -18.54 7.25
C TYR A 68 -2.32 -19.29 6.48
N GLY A 69 -1.87 -20.34 5.77
CA GLY A 69 -2.74 -21.40 5.25
C GLY A 69 -3.40 -21.09 3.91
N ASN A 70 -3.63 -22.19 3.16
CA ASN A 70 -4.40 -22.19 1.91
C ASN A 70 -5.92 -22.28 2.18
N SER A 71 -6.36 -22.03 3.40
CA SER A 71 -7.77 -22.07 3.71
C SER A 71 -8.45 -20.76 3.37
N THR A 72 -9.64 -20.85 2.83
CA THR A 72 -10.52 -19.71 2.59
C THR A 72 -10.94 -19.02 3.90
N GLU A 73 -10.68 -19.67 5.03
CA GLU A 73 -10.83 -19.09 6.36
C GLU A 73 -9.48 -18.57 6.80
N SER A 74 -9.23 -17.30 6.53
CA SER A 74 -8.06 -16.69 7.12
C SER A 74 -8.32 -16.49 8.60
N SER A 75 -7.47 -17.08 9.41
CA SER A 75 -7.51 -16.94 10.86
C SER A 75 -7.07 -15.56 11.34
N GLY A 76 -6.79 -14.62 10.43
CA GLY A 76 -6.24 -13.31 10.77
C GLY A 76 -4.78 -13.35 11.22
N ASN A 77 -4.14 -14.52 11.21
CA ASN A 77 -2.75 -14.66 11.61
C ASN A 77 -1.81 -14.32 10.46
N ILE A 78 -0.93 -13.36 10.73
CA ILE A 78 0.10 -12.93 9.79
C ILE A 78 1.41 -13.61 10.21
N ASN A 79 2.06 -14.29 9.26
CA ASN A 79 3.40 -14.83 9.46
C ASN A 79 4.43 -13.80 8.99
N ILE A 80 5.29 -13.38 9.90
CA ILE A 80 6.35 -12.41 9.59
C ILE A 80 7.56 -13.19 9.09
N LYS A 81 7.88 -13.02 7.80
CA LYS A 81 9.09 -13.61 7.19
C LYS A 81 10.29 -12.70 7.36
N MET A 82 10.08 -11.39 7.31
CA MET A 82 11.11 -10.38 7.56
C MET A 82 10.47 -9.26 8.35
N ASP A 83 10.98 -8.99 9.54
CA ASP A 83 10.47 -7.94 10.42
C ASP A 83 11.20 -6.62 10.19
N LEU A 84 10.69 -5.56 10.81
CA LEU A 84 11.31 -4.24 10.79
C LEU A 84 12.67 -4.26 11.48
N ASP A 85 13.63 -3.54 10.92
CA ASP A 85 14.94 -3.32 11.55
C ASP A 85 14.87 -2.29 12.68
N ALA A 86 13.87 -1.42 12.64
CA ALA A 86 13.75 -0.30 13.57
C ALA A 86 12.67 -0.55 14.61
N ASP A 87 12.89 -0.05 15.82
CA ASP A 87 11.89 0.03 16.88
C ASP A 87 11.00 1.25 16.62
N ILE A 88 9.70 1.01 16.44
CA ILE A 88 8.72 2.08 16.16
C ILE A 88 7.99 2.59 17.40
N THR A 89 8.35 2.10 18.59
CA THR A 89 7.74 2.53 19.84
C THR A 89 7.88 4.05 20.02
N GLY A 90 6.75 4.73 20.21
CA GLY A 90 6.74 6.18 20.43
C GLY A 90 7.03 7.03 19.20
N LYS A 91 7.09 6.44 18.02
CA LYS A 91 7.39 7.15 16.76
C LYS A 91 6.13 7.35 15.92
N ASN A 92 6.18 8.36 15.04
CA ASN A 92 5.14 8.55 14.02
C ASN A 92 5.33 7.50 12.93
N VAL A 93 4.29 6.72 12.65
CA VAL A 93 4.34 5.63 11.67
C VAL A 93 3.25 5.83 10.63
N LEU A 94 3.64 5.73 9.36
CA LEU A 94 2.73 5.72 8.23
C LEU A 94 2.89 4.40 7.49
N ILE A 95 1.83 3.59 7.51
CA ILE A 95 1.77 2.38 6.69
C ILE A 95 1.41 2.78 5.28
N VAL A 96 2.19 2.30 4.31
CA VAL A 96 1.93 2.53 2.88
C VAL A 96 1.53 1.21 2.24
N GLU A 97 0.32 1.18 1.71
CA GLU A 97 -0.24 0.02 1.02
C GLU A 97 -0.40 0.33 -0.46
N ASP A 98 -0.22 -0.69 -1.29
CA ASP A 98 -0.52 -0.60 -2.72
C ASP A 98 -2.02 -0.64 -2.97
N ILE A 99 -2.71 -1.59 -2.35
CA ILE A 99 -4.14 -1.78 -2.54
C ILE A 99 -4.78 -2.33 -1.26
N ILE A 100 -5.94 -1.77 -0.90
CA ILE A 100 -6.82 -2.38 0.09
C ILE A 100 -7.92 -3.09 -0.68
N ASP A 101 -7.91 -4.41 -0.59
CA ASP A 101 -8.86 -5.30 -1.25
C ASP A 101 -9.87 -5.81 -0.21
N THR A 102 -9.44 -6.71 0.66
CA THR A 102 -10.31 -7.31 1.69
C THR A 102 -10.39 -6.49 2.98
N GLY A 103 -9.54 -5.48 3.16
CA GLY A 103 -9.43 -4.67 4.36
C GLY A 103 -8.39 -5.17 5.35
N ARG A 104 -7.65 -6.22 5.00
CA ARG A 104 -6.59 -6.78 5.84
C ARG A 104 -5.29 -6.03 5.57
N THR A 105 -4.77 -5.40 6.63
CA THR A 105 -3.59 -4.53 6.54
C THR A 105 -2.60 -4.84 7.66
N LEU A 106 -1.45 -4.18 7.61
CA LEU A 106 -0.45 -4.25 8.67
C LEU A 106 -0.86 -3.50 9.95
N LYS A 107 -1.95 -2.74 9.92
CA LYS A 107 -2.32 -1.84 11.00
C LYS A 107 -2.46 -2.55 12.35
N GLU A 108 -3.15 -3.68 12.37
CA GLU A 108 -3.36 -4.45 13.60
C GLU A 108 -2.04 -4.95 14.20
N LEU A 109 -1.12 -5.38 13.33
CA LEU A 109 0.18 -5.86 13.74
C LEU A 109 1.01 -4.74 14.37
N LEU A 110 1.05 -3.58 13.72
CA LEU A 110 1.91 -2.49 14.12
C LEU A 110 1.37 -1.68 15.30
N ILE A 111 0.04 -1.65 15.48
CA ILE A 111 -0.54 -0.93 16.62
C ILE A 111 -0.10 -1.55 17.96
N SER A 112 0.14 -2.84 18.00
CA SER A 112 0.60 -3.54 19.20
C SER A 112 2.02 -3.14 19.62
N ARG A 113 2.75 -2.46 18.76
CA ARG A 113 4.12 -1.99 19.03
C ARG A 113 4.17 -0.57 19.59
N ASN A 114 3.03 -0.02 19.95
CA ASN A 114 2.88 1.26 20.65
C ASN A 114 3.55 2.45 19.94
N PRO A 115 3.24 2.71 18.65
CA PRO A 115 3.69 3.94 18.00
C PRO A 115 3.03 5.17 18.65
N LYS A 116 3.64 6.33 18.50
CA LYS A 116 3.04 7.59 18.93
C LYS A 116 1.80 7.91 18.10
N LYS A 117 1.90 7.75 16.79
CA LYS A 117 0.83 7.95 15.82
C LYS A 117 0.95 6.89 14.75
N LEU A 118 -0.17 6.29 14.37
CA LEU A 118 -0.21 5.27 13.33
C LEU A 118 -1.30 5.63 12.33
N LYS A 119 -0.89 5.91 11.10
CA LYS A 119 -1.78 6.23 9.99
C LYS A 119 -1.55 5.26 8.83
N LEU A 120 -2.54 5.14 7.96
CA LEU A 120 -2.53 4.24 6.82
C LEU A 120 -2.86 5.03 5.55
N VAL A 121 -1.98 4.97 4.56
CA VAL A 121 -2.23 5.47 3.21
C VAL A 121 -2.22 4.29 2.25
N THR A 122 -3.19 4.26 1.34
CA THR A 122 -3.22 3.28 0.26
C THR A 122 -3.28 3.99 -1.09
N LEU A 123 -2.60 3.43 -2.10
CA LEU A 123 -2.73 3.94 -3.45
C LEU A 123 -4.12 3.64 -4.00
N LEU A 124 -4.57 2.40 -3.85
CA LEU A 124 -5.84 1.93 -4.41
C LEU A 124 -6.74 1.35 -3.32
N ASP A 125 -8.04 1.61 -3.44
CA ASP A 125 -9.06 1.01 -2.58
C ASP A 125 -10.15 0.37 -3.46
N LYS A 126 -10.45 -0.90 -3.18
CA LYS A 126 -11.55 -1.65 -3.80
C LYS A 126 -12.66 -1.88 -2.76
N PRO A 127 -13.55 -0.93 -2.52
CA PRO A 127 -14.57 -1.09 -1.48
C PRO A 127 -15.51 -2.27 -1.72
N ASP A 128 -15.73 -2.66 -2.98
CA ASP A 128 -16.63 -3.77 -3.33
C ASP A 128 -16.10 -5.14 -2.85
N ARG A 129 -14.81 -5.24 -2.53
CA ARG A 129 -14.18 -6.48 -2.05
C ARG A 129 -14.01 -6.53 -0.55
N ARG A 130 -14.54 -5.54 0.16
CA ARG A 130 -14.31 -5.39 1.60
C ARG A 130 -14.92 -6.54 2.38
N VAL A 131 -14.09 -7.25 3.16
CA VAL A 131 -14.51 -8.30 4.10
C VAL A 131 -14.44 -7.77 5.53
N VAL A 132 -13.46 -6.90 5.81
CA VAL A 132 -13.26 -6.28 7.12
C VAL A 132 -13.42 -4.78 6.95
N ASP A 133 -14.14 -4.12 7.87
CA ASP A 133 -14.41 -2.68 7.81
C ASP A 133 -13.17 -1.90 8.27
N ILE A 134 -12.12 -1.91 7.47
CA ILE A 134 -10.93 -1.08 7.66
C ILE A 134 -10.86 -0.08 6.53
N LYS A 135 -10.78 1.20 6.91
CA LYS A 135 -10.59 2.29 5.96
C LYS A 135 -9.19 2.84 6.10
N ALA A 136 -8.58 3.21 4.97
CA ALA A 136 -7.35 3.98 5.01
C ALA A 136 -7.65 5.39 5.52
N ASP A 137 -6.69 5.98 6.21
CA ASP A 137 -6.77 7.41 6.59
C ASP A 137 -6.63 8.29 5.35
N TYR A 138 -5.87 7.83 4.37
CA TYR A 138 -5.65 8.52 3.09
C TYR A 138 -5.75 7.51 1.95
N THR A 139 -6.55 7.84 0.94
CA THR A 139 -6.75 6.97 -0.23
C THR A 139 -6.36 7.73 -1.51
N GLY A 140 -5.49 7.13 -2.31
CA GLY A 140 -5.13 7.68 -3.60
C GLY A 140 -6.30 7.66 -4.56
N PHE A 141 -6.77 6.45 -4.89
CA PHE A 141 -7.87 6.24 -5.84
C PHE A 141 -8.79 5.14 -5.36
N THR A 142 -10.10 5.35 -5.52
CA THR A 142 -11.10 4.30 -5.36
C THR A 142 -11.35 3.70 -6.74
N ILE A 143 -11.24 2.37 -6.85
CA ILE A 143 -11.38 1.69 -8.14
C ILE A 143 -12.45 0.60 -8.06
N PRO A 144 -13.04 0.21 -9.21
CA PRO A 144 -13.99 -0.91 -9.26
C PRO A 144 -13.28 -2.24 -9.02
N ASP A 145 -14.07 -3.31 -8.83
CA ASP A 145 -13.55 -4.67 -8.69
C ASP A 145 -13.06 -5.19 -10.04
N ALA A 146 -11.83 -4.81 -10.39
CA ALA A 146 -11.15 -5.24 -11.60
C ALA A 146 -9.79 -5.78 -11.21
N PHE A 147 -9.27 -6.73 -11.99
CA PHE A 147 -7.93 -7.24 -11.77
C PHE A 147 -6.91 -6.26 -12.35
N VAL A 148 -6.17 -5.60 -11.45
CA VAL A 148 -5.25 -4.53 -11.84
C VAL A 148 -3.79 -4.94 -11.68
N VAL A 149 -2.95 -4.43 -12.55
CA VAL A 149 -1.50 -4.65 -12.57
C VAL A 149 -0.78 -3.32 -12.81
N GLY A 150 0.50 -3.33 -12.56
CA GLY A 150 1.36 -2.15 -12.75
C GLY A 150 1.54 -1.35 -11.49
N TYR A 151 2.50 -0.48 -11.50
CA TYR A 151 2.87 0.37 -10.37
C TYR A 151 3.10 -0.45 -9.08
N GLY A 152 3.82 -1.55 -9.22
CA GLY A 152 4.12 -2.50 -8.14
C GLY A 152 3.21 -3.71 -8.08
N LEU A 153 1.99 -3.63 -8.63
CA LEU A 153 1.04 -4.75 -8.66
C LEU A 153 1.40 -5.72 -9.77
N ASP A 154 1.18 -7.02 -9.54
CA ASP A 154 1.62 -8.07 -10.43
C ASP A 154 0.52 -9.02 -10.89
N TYR A 155 0.87 -9.75 -11.95
CA TYR A 155 0.28 -11.02 -12.31
C TYR A 155 1.41 -12.01 -12.58
N ALA A 156 1.50 -13.07 -11.79
CA ALA A 156 2.56 -14.08 -11.88
C ALA A 156 3.96 -13.44 -11.88
N GLN A 157 4.18 -12.45 -11.03
CA GLN A 157 5.39 -11.64 -10.86
C GLN A 157 5.69 -10.68 -12.02
N LYS A 158 4.83 -10.64 -13.05
CA LYS A 158 4.97 -9.72 -14.17
C LYS A 158 4.23 -8.41 -13.92
N TYR A 159 4.63 -7.37 -14.63
CA TYR A 159 3.96 -6.06 -14.71
C TYR A 159 4.19 -5.09 -13.56
N ARG A 160 4.91 -5.47 -12.52
CA ARG A 160 5.23 -4.55 -11.40
C ARG A 160 5.93 -3.28 -11.84
N ASN A 161 6.67 -3.36 -12.94
CA ASN A 161 7.50 -2.27 -13.47
C ASN A 161 6.75 -1.25 -14.34
N LEU A 162 5.49 -1.49 -14.66
CA LEU A 162 4.72 -0.54 -15.46
C LEU A 162 4.51 0.75 -14.67
N PRO A 163 4.68 1.93 -15.30
CA PRO A 163 4.56 3.21 -14.59
C PRO A 163 3.12 3.66 -14.35
N TYR A 164 2.16 2.88 -14.80
CA TYR A 164 0.72 3.13 -14.68
C TYR A 164 0.03 1.94 -14.03
N VAL A 165 -1.24 2.12 -13.65
CA VAL A 165 -2.11 1.02 -13.23
C VAL A 165 -3.04 0.69 -14.39
N GLY A 166 -3.12 -0.59 -14.75
CA GLY A 166 -3.97 -1.06 -15.83
C GLY A 166 -4.82 -2.25 -15.41
N VAL A 167 -5.93 -2.43 -16.12
CA VAL A 167 -6.77 -3.62 -15.97
C VAL A 167 -6.24 -4.72 -16.90
N LEU A 168 -5.99 -5.88 -16.33
CA LEU A 168 -5.53 -7.04 -17.09
C LEU A 168 -6.73 -7.82 -17.61
N HIS A 169 -6.77 -7.98 -18.93
CA HIS A 169 -7.78 -8.77 -19.62
C HIS A 169 -7.14 -10.01 -20.25
N PHE A 170 -7.84 -11.13 -20.13
CA PHE A 170 -7.45 -12.37 -20.76
C PHE A 170 -8.32 -12.56 -22.00
N GLY A 171 -7.68 -12.58 -23.19
CA GLY A 171 -8.36 -12.81 -24.44
C GLY A 171 -8.42 -14.28 -24.80
N GLU A 172 -9.33 -14.63 -25.73
CA GLU A 172 -9.37 -15.96 -26.35
C GLU A 172 -8.15 -16.22 -27.23
#